data_a08c22a5986e156d0a75e5fc02140015
#
_entry.id   a08c22a5986e156d0a75e5fc02140015
#
_cell.length_a   1.000
_cell.length_b   1.000
_cell.length_c   1.000
_cell.angle_alpha   90.00
_cell.angle_beta   90.00
_cell.angle_gamma   90.00
#
_symmetry.space_group_name_H-M   'P 1'
#
loop_
_entity.id
_entity.type
_entity.pdbx_description
1 polymer ?
#
loop_
_entity_poly.entity_id
_entity_poly.type
_entity_poly.pdbx_seq_one_letter_code
_entity_poly.pdbx_strand_id
1 'polypeptide(L)'
;RGLGDVYKRQLVSTFYYPVILGVLEQIPALQNVTDDKMLSTICGGLMIGMGIGIVIRCGASTGGMDIPPLVLNKKFGLPVSVMLYVFDFIILISQMLFTNKEEIVYGILLVLIYTVILDKVLLMGSTRTKVEIMTEKYEELNRLIQERLDRGTTLVYTQTGYLRNDQPMILTVVSNRELMRLNQLVQEIDPHAFMIIGNVNEVRGLSLIHI
;
A
#
# COMPACT_ATOMS: atom_id res chain seq x y z
N ARG A 1 11.26 1.76 17.41
CA ARG A 1 11.71 3.00 16.72
C ARG A 1 11.28 4.17 17.57
N GLY A 2 12.25 4.93 18.13
CA GLY A 2 12.00 5.95 19.13
C GLY A 2 11.26 7.17 18.57
N LEU A 3 10.47 7.82 19.42
CA LEU A 3 9.78 9.09 19.14
C LEU A 3 10.74 10.15 18.54
N GLY A 4 12.02 10.14 18.93
CA GLY A 4 13.03 11.06 18.42
C GLY A 4 13.32 10.94 16.91
N ASP A 5 13.23 9.75 16.32
CA ASP A 5 13.51 9.56 14.89
C ASP A 5 12.34 10.04 14.01
N VAL A 6 11.11 9.98 14.52
CA VAL A 6 9.93 10.50 13.83
C VAL A 6 9.97 12.03 13.81
N TYR A 7 10.32 12.65 14.94
CA TYR A 7 10.46 14.13 15.02
C TYR A 7 11.58 14.67 14.13
N LYS A 8 12.73 14.01 14.08
CA LYS A 8 13.85 14.43 13.22
C LYS A 8 13.47 14.39 11.73
N ARG A 9 12.80 13.34 11.28
CA ARG A 9 12.33 13.20 9.90
C ARG A 9 11.28 14.25 9.55
N GLN A 10 10.38 14.54 10.48
CA GLN A 10 9.33 15.54 10.30
C GLN A 10 9.91 16.95 10.21
N LEU A 11 10.86 17.30 11.08
CA LEU A 11 11.57 18.60 11.02
C LEU A 11 12.31 18.78 9.69
N VAL A 12 13.06 17.77 9.26
CA VAL A 12 13.77 17.82 7.97
C VAL A 12 12.79 18.03 6.82
N SER A 13 11.68 17.32 6.79
CA SER A 13 10.67 17.43 5.74
C SER A 13 10.04 18.84 5.70
N THR A 14 9.71 19.40 6.87
CA THR A 14 9.08 20.72 6.99
C THR A 14 9.97 21.85 6.43
N PHE A 15 11.29 21.76 6.60
CA PHE A 15 12.22 22.74 6.04
C PHE A 15 12.60 22.45 4.58
N TYR A 16 12.72 21.18 4.22
CA TYR A 16 13.17 20.76 2.91
C TYR A 16 12.12 21.02 1.81
N TYR A 17 10.84 20.82 2.14
CA TYR A 17 9.74 20.98 1.20
C TYR A 17 9.63 22.41 0.63
N PRO A 18 9.57 23.49 1.45
CA PRO A 18 9.49 24.86 0.94
C PRO A 18 10.74 25.28 0.13
N VAL A 19 11.92 24.79 0.53
CA VAL A 19 13.17 25.11 -0.19
C VAL A 19 13.16 24.50 -1.59
N ILE A 20 12.80 23.21 -1.70
CA ILE A 20 12.71 22.56 -3.01
C ILE A 20 11.61 23.18 -3.87
N LEU A 21 10.46 23.48 -3.27
CA LEU A 21 9.36 24.12 -3.99
C LEU A 21 9.83 25.46 -4.57
N GLY A 22 10.50 26.32 -3.77
CA GLY A 22 11.04 27.58 -4.24
C GLY A 22 12.10 27.45 -5.34
N VAL A 23 12.89 26.37 -5.35
CA VAL A 23 13.83 26.07 -6.44
C VAL A 23 13.09 25.62 -7.69
N LEU A 24 12.09 24.75 -7.56
CA LEU A 24 11.31 24.27 -8.70
C LEU A 24 10.46 25.36 -9.35
N GLU A 25 9.93 26.30 -8.56
CA GLU A 25 9.21 27.47 -9.06
C GLU A 25 10.07 28.40 -9.91
N GLN A 26 11.40 28.36 -9.80
CA GLN A 26 12.31 29.15 -10.64
C GLN A 26 12.55 28.52 -12.02
N ILE A 27 12.06 27.29 -12.26
CA ILE A 27 12.25 26.62 -13.55
C ILE A 27 11.06 26.96 -14.47
N PRO A 28 11.24 27.81 -15.53
CA PRO A 28 10.11 28.22 -16.36
C PRO A 28 9.39 27.07 -17.07
N ALA A 29 10.12 26.01 -17.39
CA ALA A 29 9.54 24.80 -18.02
C ALA A 29 8.53 24.06 -17.14
N LEU A 30 8.54 24.27 -15.83
CA LEU A 30 7.61 23.64 -14.89
C LEU A 30 6.41 24.53 -14.54
N GLN A 31 6.50 25.84 -14.83
CA GLN A 31 5.43 26.78 -14.47
C GLN A 31 4.20 26.67 -15.37
N ASN A 32 4.40 26.34 -16.66
CA ASN A 32 3.32 26.24 -17.65
C ASN A 32 3.45 24.95 -18.45
N VAL A 33 3.19 23.82 -17.81
CA VAL A 33 3.21 22.51 -18.48
C VAL A 33 2.05 22.38 -19.47
N THR A 34 0.91 23.04 -19.18
CA THR A 34 -0.28 23.05 -20.04
C THR A 34 -1.19 24.23 -19.69
N ASP A 35 -1.83 24.81 -20.69
CA ASP A 35 -2.86 25.83 -20.52
C ASP A 35 -4.24 25.23 -20.25
N ASP A 36 -4.41 23.93 -20.45
CA ASP A 36 -5.65 23.22 -20.17
C ASP A 36 -5.78 22.93 -18.67
N LYS A 37 -6.75 23.59 -18.03
CA LYS A 37 -7.04 23.42 -16.58
C LYS A 37 -7.39 21.98 -16.21
N MET A 38 -8.14 21.26 -17.09
CA MET A 38 -8.52 19.90 -16.83
C MET A 38 -7.31 18.96 -16.85
N LEU A 39 -6.46 19.08 -17.87
CA LEU A 39 -5.24 18.30 -17.99
C LEU A 39 -4.28 18.61 -16.83
N SER A 40 -4.13 19.89 -16.47
CA SER A 40 -3.32 20.32 -15.31
C SER A 40 -3.84 19.72 -14.01
N THR A 41 -5.17 19.68 -13.80
CA THR A 41 -5.81 19.07 -12.61
C THR A 41 -5.53 17.58 -12.54
N ILE A 42 -5.65 16.86 -13.65
CA ILE A 42 -5.37 15.41 -13.69
C ILE A 42 -3.90 15.13 -13.39
N CYS A 43 -2.99 15.81 -14.10
CA CYS A 43 -1.56 15.62 -13.88
C CYS A 43 -1.14 16.01 -12.45
N GLY A 44 -1.65 17.13 -11.94
CA GLY A 44 -1.41 17.59 -10.58
C GLY A 44 -1.88 16.57 -9.54
N GLY A 45 -3.11 16.05 -9.69
CA GLY A 45 -3.66 15.02 -8.80
C GLY A 45 -2.84 13.73 -8.79
N LEU A 46 -2.38 13.26 -9.95
CA LEU A 46 -1.50 12.09 -10.06
C LEU A 46 -0.16 12.33 -9.34
N MET A 47 0.49 13.46 -9.59
CA MET A 47 1.80 13.77 -9.00
C MET A 47 1.71 13.99 -7.48
N ILE A 48 0.69 14.72 -7.01
CA ILE A 48 0.45 14.94 -5.59
C ILE A 48 0.18 13.63 -4.87
N GLY A 49 -0.73 12.79 -5.40
CA GLY A 49 -1.07 11.50 -4.80
C GLY A 49 0.13 10.55 -4.71
N MET A 50 0.96 10.49 -5.76
CA MET A 50 2.20 9.70 -5.74
C MET A 50 3.20 10.28 -4.74
N GLY A 51 3.44 11.59 -4.75
CA GLY A 51 4.40 12.25 -3.88
C GLY A 51 4.07 12.07 -2.40
N ILE A 52 2.86 12.41 -1.98
CA ILE A 52 2.39 12.24 -0.60
C ILE A 52 2.41 10.76 -0.21
N GLY A 53 1.95 9.86 -1.09
CA GLY A 53 1.95 8.43 -0.84
C GLY A 53 3.34 7.85 -0.57
N ILE A 54 4.34 8.25 -1.34
CA ILE A 54 5.73 7.83 -1.14
C ILE A 54 6.28 8.37 0.19
N VAL A 55 6.04 9.64 0.50
CA VAL A 55 6.48 10.26 1.76
C VAL A 55 5.89 9.54 2.97
N ILE A 56 4.59 9.29 2.98
CA ILE A 56 3.92 8.57 4.07
C ILE A 56 4.43 7.13 4.20
N ARG A 57 4.66 6.42 3.10
CA ARG A 57 5.26 5.07 3.11
C ARG A 57 6.66 5.03 3.69
N CYS A 58 7.44 6.08 3.50
CA CYS A 58 8.74 6.22 4.14
C CYS A 58 8.64 6.52 5.65
N GLY A 59 7.43 6.65 6.20
CA GLY A 59 7.17 7.00 7.59
C GLY A 59 7.48 8.45 7.91
N ALA A 60 7.40 9.32 6.89
CA ALA A 60 7.53 10.76 6.99
C ALA A 60 6.17 11.45 6.77
N SER A 61 6.14 12.77 6.88
CA SER A 61 5.00 13.61 6.55
C SER A 61 5.50 14.84 5.78
N THR A 62 4.64 15.45 4.98
CA THR A 62 5.00 16.67 4.25
C THR A 62 5.09 17.90 5.18
N GLY A 63 4.66 17.75 6.43
CA GLY A 63 4.66 18.82 7.44
C GLY A 63 3.45 19.74 7.37
N GLY A 64 2.45 19.41 6.55
CA GLY A 64 1.24 20.17 6.36
C GLY A 64 -0.01 19.52 6.97
N MET A 65 -1.14 19.62 6.25
CA MET A 65 -2.44 19.08 6.65
C MET A 65 -2.52 17.55 6.67
N ASP A 66 -1.50 16.84 6.26
CA ASP A 66 -1.36 15.39 6.39
C ASP A 66 -1.05 14.92 7.83
N ILE A 67 -0.61 15.83 8.72
CA ILE A 67 -0.30 15.49 10.13
C ILE A 67 -1.54 15.02 10.90
N PRO A 68 -2.69 15.75 10.92
CA PRO A 68 -3.89 15.30 11.62
C PRO A 68 -4.38 13.92 11.20
N PRO A 69 -4.49 13.59 9.90
CA PRO A 69 -4.80 12.24 9.42
C PRO A 69 -3.86 11.15 9.93
N LEU A 70 -2.56 11.41 9.95
CA LEU A 70 -1.56 10.48 10.46
C LEU A 70 -1.69 10.22 11.97
N VAL A 71 -1.99 11.26 12.75
CA VAL A 71 -2.23 11.14 14.20
C VAL A 71 -3.51 10.34 14.46
N LEU A 72 -4.59 10.61 13.73
CA LEU A 72 -5.85 9.88 13.84
C LEU A 72 -5.72 8.41 13.43
N ASN A 73 -4.96 8.14 12.37
CA ASN A 73 -4.64 6.77 11.98
C ASN A 73 -3.92 6.03 13.12
N LYS A 74 -2.90 6.66 13.71
CA LYS A 74 -2.14 6.04 14.81
C LYS A 74 -2.97 5.81 16.07
N LYS A 75 -3.93 6.71 16.37
CA LYS A 75 -4.76 6.65 17.59
C LYS A 75 -5.98 5.75 17.41
N PHE A 76 -6.64 5.80 16.27
CA PHE A 76 -7.93 5.17 16.01
C PHE A 76 -7.88 4.08 14.95
N GLY A 77 -6.75 3.88 14.26
CA GLY A 77 -6.60 2.90 13.18
C GLY A 77 -7.35 3.26 11.88
N LEU A 78 -7.79 4.51 11.73
CA LEU A 78 -8.54 4.95 10.55
C LEU A 78 -7.61 5.06 9.34
N PRO A 79 -8.07 4.71 8.12
CA PRO A 79 -7.28 4.83 6.90
C PRO A 79 -6.84 6.28 6.66
N VAL A 80 -5.54 6.50 6.39
CA VAL A 80 -4.98 7.84 6.19
C VAL A 80 -5.63 8.54 5.00
N SER A 81 -5.84 7.83 3.90
CA SER A 81 -6.48 8.36 2.68
C SER A 81 -7.89 8.89 2.95
N VAL A 82 -8.69 8.15 3.73
CA VAL A 82 -10.05 8.58 4.10
C VAL A 82 -10.02 9.85 4.95
N MET A 83 -9.10 9.93 5.89
CA MET A 83 -8.96 11.11 6.74
C MET A 83 -8.51 12.33 5.95
N LEU A 84 -7.55 12.18 5.04
CA LEU A 84 -7.14 13.25 4.13
C LEU A 84 -8.32 13.75 3.31
N TYR A 85 -9.08 12.84 2.70
CA TYR A 85 -10.28 13.20 1.95
C TYR A 85 -11.28 14.02 2.77
N VAL A 86 -11.53 13.64 4.02
CA VAL A 86 -12.46 14.36 4.90
C VAL A 86 -11.94 15.78 5.20
N PHE A 87 -10.66 15.93 5.53
CA PHE A 87 -10.08 17.26 5.80
C PHE A 87 -10.10 18.15 4.57
N ASP A 88 -9.73 17.62 3.40
CA ASP A 88 -9.73 18.39 2.15
C ASP A 88 -11.14 18.78 1.73
N PHE A 89 -12.12 17.90 1.93
CA PHE A 89 -13.51 18.23 1.68
C PHE A 89 -14.01 19.39 2.56
N ILE A 90 -13.64 19.41 3.84
CA ILE A 90 -13.95 20.52 4.74
C ILE A 90 -13.29 21.82 4.26
N ILE A 91 -12.03 21.75 3.81
CA ILE A 91 -11.32 22.91 3.26
C ILE A 91 -12.01 23.41 1.99
N LEU A 92 -12.37 22.53 1.07
CA LEU A 92 -13.08 22.89 -0.17
C LEU A 92 -14.42 23.57 0.12
N ILE A 93 -15.22 23.06 1.07
CA ILE A 93 -16.46 23.71 1.50
C ILE A 93 -16.17 25.11 2.02
N SER A 94 -15.14 25.29 2.83
CA SER A 94 -14.76 26.61 3.34
C SER A 94 -14.34 27.58 2.24
N GLN A 95 -13.68 27.07 1.20
CA GLN A 95 -13.26 27.85 0.03
C GLN A 95 -14.41 28.27 -0.89
N MET A 96 -15.54 27.54 -0.86
CA MET A 96 -16.72 27.87 -1.68
C MET A 96 -17.23 29.31 -1.49
N LEU A 97 -16.96 29.91 -0.32
CA LEU A 97 -17.36 31.28 -0.03
C LEU A 97 -16.50 32.34 -0.73
N PHE A 98 -15.30 31.96 -1.19
CA PHE A 98 -14.27 32.90 -1.68
C PHE A 98 -13.79 32.58 -3.10
N THR A 99 -14.15 31.45 -3.67
CA THR A 99 -13.59 30.94 -4.92
C THR A 99 -14.66 30.80 -6.00
N ASN A 100 -14.28 30.91 -7.27
CA ASN A 100 -15.16 30.72 -8.42
C ASN A 100 -15.67 29.27 -8.52
N LYS A 101 -16.90 29.10 -8.97
CA LYS A 101 -17.56 27.77 -9.09
C LYS A 101 -16.75 26.77 -9.93
N GLU A 102 -16.12 27.24 -11.01
CA GLU A 102 -15.28 26.39 -11.86
C GLU A 102 -14.05 25.85 -11.12
N GLU A 103 -13.38 26.69 -10.36
CA GLU A 103 -12.19 26.32 -9.59
C GLU A 103 -12.54 25.31 -8.48
N ILE A 104 -13.73 25.41 -7.90
CA ILE A 104 -14.23 24.46 -6.91
C ILE A 104 -14.40 23.07 -7.56
N VAL A 105 -14.97 23.00 -8.77
CA VAL A 105 -15.15 21.74 -9.49
C VAL A 105 -13.79 21.10 -9.81
N TYR A 106 -12.82 21.87 -10.28
CA TYR A 106 -11.44 21.36 -10.47
C TYR A 106 -10.79 20.94 -9.16
N GLY A 107 -11.03 21.67 -8.06
CA GLY A 107 -10.54 21.29 -6.73
C GLY A 107 -11.11 19.95 -6.26
N ILE A 108 -12.40 19.73 -6.43
CA ILE A 108 -13.05 18.43 -6.11
C ILE A 108 -12.44 17.31 -6.95
N LEU A 109 -12.29 17.54 -8.25
CA LEU A 109 -11.70 16.56 -9.17
C LEU A 109 -10.25 16.24 -8.78
N LEU A 110 -9.46 17.25 -8.43
CA LEU A 110 -8.08 17.09 -7.95
C LEU A 110 -8.04 16.19 -6.70
N VAL A 111 -8.87 16.49 -5.69
CA VAL A 111 -8.94 15.73 -4.44
C VAL A 111 -9.33 14.28 -4.71
N LEU A 112 -10.31 14.03 -5.56
CA LEU A 112 -10.71 12.66 -5.92
C LEU A 112 -9.56 11.89 -6.57
N ILE A 113 -8.88 12.49 -7.54
CA ILE A 113 -7.78 11.84 -8.27
C ILE A 113 -6.64 11.52 -7.31
N TYR A 114 -6.14 12.52 -6.55
CA TYR A 114 -4.99 12.30 -5.72
C TYR A 114 -5.27 11.32 -4.58
N THR A 115 -6.48 11.32 -4.02
CA THR A 115 -6.85 10.40 -2.94
C THR A 115 -6.85 8.94 -3.42
N VAL A 116 -7.40 8.68 -4.63
CA VAL A 116 -7.38 7.34 -5.22
C VAL A 116 -5.94 6.86 -5.48
N ILE A 117 -5.10 7.74 -6.01
CA ILE A 117 -3.69 7.41 -6.28
C ILE A 117 -2.93 7.19 -4.97
N LEU A 118 -3.12 8.06 -3.99
CA LEU A 118 -2.54 7.95 -2.66
C LEU A 118 -2.87 6.60 -2.01
N ASP A 119 -4.14 6.20 -2.03
CA ASP A 119 -4.58 4.93 -1.45
C ASP A 119 -3.89 3.74 -2.15
N LYS A 120 -3.85 3.74 -3.47
CA LYS A 120 -3.12 2.72 -4.24
C LYS A 120 -1.64 2.68 -3.88
N VAL A 121 -0.98 3.84 -3.76
CA VAL A 121 0.44 3.93 -3.40
C VAL A 121 0.67 3.42 -1.96
N LEU A 122 -0.20 3.74 -1.02
CA LEU A 122 -0.12 3.25 0.36
C LEU A 122 -0.28 1.73 0.45
N LEU A 123 -1.17 1.16 -0.35
CA LEU A 123 -1.43 -0.28 -0.41
C LEU A 123 -0.39 -1.06 -1.23
N MET A 124 0.38 -0.40 -2.10
CA MET A 124 1.41 -1.06 -2.91
C MET A 124 2.43 -1.79 -2.03
N GLY A 125 2.56 -3.12 -2.24
CA GLY A 125 3.51 -3.97 -1.53
C GLY A 125 3.12 -4.33 -0.09
N SER A 126 1.96 -3.91 0.41
CA SER A 126 1.37 -4.40 1.66
C SER A 126 0.49 -5.63 1.45
N THR A 127 0.01 -5.82 0.23
CA THR A 127 -0.77 -7.00 -0.14
C THR A 127 0.07 -8.26 0.03
N ARG A 128 -0.43 -9.15 0.87
CA ARG A 128 0.09 -10.51 1.04
C ARG A 128 -0.81 -11.47 0.28
N THR A 129 -0.22 -12.54 -0.17
CA THR A 129 -0.95 -13.59 -0.87
C THR A 129 -0.98 -14.82 0.01
N LYS A 130 -2.17 -15.26 0.38
CA LYS A 130 -2.42 -16.53 1.01
C LYS A 130 -2.40 -17.59 -0.08
N VAL A 131 -1.63 -18.65 0.12
CA VAL A 131 -1.57 -19.77 -0.79
C VAL A 131 -1.90 -21.04 -0.02
N GLU A 132 -2.85 -21.78 -0.54
CA GLU A 132 -3.27 -23.08 -0.06
C GLU A 132 -2.85 -24.11 -1.12
N ILE A 133 -2.05 -25.09 -0.73
CA ILE A 133 -1.49 -26.08 -1.64
C ILE A 133 -1.89 -27.47 -1.20
N MET A 134 -2.51 -28.21 -2.11
CA MET A 134 -2.90 -29.60 -1.94
C MET A 134 -2.01 -30.46 -2.86
N THR A 135 -1.22 -31.33 -2.26
CA THR A 135 -0.29 -32.23 -2.96
C THR A 135 -0.02 -33.46 -2.14
N GLU A 136 0.19 -34.60 -2.78
CA GLU A 136 0.62 -35.83 -2.10
C GLU A 136 2.04 -35.69 -1.52
N LYS A 137 2.88 -34.82 -2.12
CA LYS A 137 4.26 -34.57 -1.70
C LYS A 137 4.37 -33.43 -0.67
N TYR A 138 3.38 -33.30 0.22
CA TYR A 138 3.29 -32.16 1.12
C TYR A 138 4.45 -32.05 2.10
N GLU A 139 5.05 -33.14 2.56
CA GLU A 139 6.19 -33.12 3.49
C GLU A 139 7.44 -32.51 2.84
N GLU A 140 7.76 -32.96 1.61
CA GLU A 140 8.89 -32.46 0.85
C GLU A 140 8.72 -30.98 0.51
N LEU A 141 7.54 -30.63 -0.02
CA LEU A 141 7.22 -29.27 -0.40
C LEU A 141 7.22 -28.33 0.82
N ASN A 142 6.65 -28.78 1.95
CA ASN A 142 6.67 -28.01 3.19
C ASN A 142 8.09 -27.68 3.66
N ARG A 143 8.98 -28.66 3.66
CA ARG A 143 10.39 -28.46 4.02
C ARG A 143 11.08 -27.46 3.06
N LEU A 144 10.87 -27.62 1.74
CA LEU A 144 11.51 -26.76 0.75
C LEU A 144 10.98 -25.32 0.77
N ILE A 145 9.70 -25.10 1.08
CA ILE A 145 9.16 -23.76 1.30
C ILE A 145 9.88 -23.07 2.47
N GLN A 146 10.09 -23.77 3.57
CA GLN A 146 10.79 -23.24 4.74
C GLN A 146 12.28 -22.97 4.45
N GLU A 147 12.96 -23.90 3.78
CA GLU A 147 14.41 -23.80 3.51
C GLU A 147 14.75 -22.78 2.42
N ARG A 148 14.00 -22.77 1.29
CA ARG A 148 14.34 -21.94 0.13
C ARG A 148 13.66 -20.58 0.11
N LEU A 149 12.47 -20.46 0.68
CA LEU A 149 11.70 -19.21 0.70
C LEU A 149 11.73 -18.51 2.05
N ASP A 150 12.23 -19.17 3.10
CA ASP A 150 12.24 -18.64 4.49
C ASP A 150 10.83 -18.16 4.91
N ARG A 151 9.81 -19.00 4.66
CA ARG A 151 8.40 -18.70 4.94
C ARG A 151 7.77 -19.75 5.82
N GLY A 152 7.02 -19.28 6.83
CA GLY A 152 6.22 -20.14 7.69
C GLY A 152 5.11 -20.81 6.91
N THR A 153 4.88 -22.06 7.26
CA THR A 153 3.81 -22.88 6.73
C THR A 153 2.97 -23.42 7.86
N THR A 154 1.70 -23.67 7.58
CA THR A 154 0.78 -24.34 8.49
C THR A 154 0.17 -25.53 7.76
N LEU A 155 0.25 -26.71 8.33
CA LEU A 155 -0.46 -27.87 7.81
C LEU A 155 -1.89 -27.86 8.34
N VAL A 156 -2.85 -27.84 7.43
CA VAL A 156 -4.27 -27.94 7.73
C VAL A 156 -4.73 -29.32 7.33
N TYR A 157 -5.21 -30.09 8.28
CA TYR A 157 -5.71 -31.43 8.01
C TYR A 157 -7.07 -31.34 7.32
N THR A 158 -7.12 -31.85 6.10
CA THR A 158 -8.30 -31.82 5.23
C THR A 158 -8.62 -33.22 4.75
N GLN A 159 -9.87 -33.44 4.37
CA GLN A 159 -10.31 -34.68 3.75
C GLN A 159 -10.82 -34.36 2.34
N THR A 160 -10.36 -35.14 1.36
CA THR A 160 -10.83 -34.99 -0.04
C THR A 160 -12.32 -35.34 -0.12
N GLY A 161 -13.09 -34.52 -0.84
CA GLY A 161 -14.55 -34.68 -0.88
C GLY A 161 -15.03 -35.94 -1.58
N TYR A 162 -14.32 -36.40 -2.62
CA TYR A 162 -14.72 -37.56 -3.41
C TYR A 162 -14.18 -38.88 -2.85
N LEU A 163 -12.87 -38.94 -2.66
CA LEU A 163 -12.23 -40.19 -2.18
C LEU A 163 -12.22 -40.34 -0.66
N ARG A 164 -12.56 -39.26 0.07
CA ARG A 164 -12.51 -39.18 1.52
C ARG A 164 -11.15 -39.55 2.14
N ASN A 165 -10.08 -39.30 1.37
CA ASN A 165 -8.72 -39.52 1.85
C ASN A 165 -8.31 -38.32 2.72
N ASP A 166 -7.66 -38.59 3.84
CA ASP A 166 -7.06 -37.58 4.66
C ASP A 166 -5.78 -37.08 4.00
N GLN A 167 -5.74 -35.80 3.67
CA GLN A 167 -4.60 -35.16 3.00
C GLN A 167 -4.32 -33.81 3.60
N PRO A 168 -3.14 -33.60 4.21
CA PRO A 168 -2.78 -32.28 4.71
C PRO A 168 -2.61 -31.26 3.57
N MET A 169 -3.15 -30.06 3.79
CA MET A 169 -3.01 -28.90 2.93
C MET A 169 -1.96 -27.96 3.53
N ILE A 170 -1.05 -27.47 2.73
CA ILE A 170 -0.07 -26.47 3.14
C ILE A 170 -0.69 -25.09 2.97
N LEU A 171 -0.79 -24.35 4.08
CA LEU A 171 -1.16 -22.95 4.11
C LEU A 171 0.11 -22.11 4.30
N THR A 172 0.36 -21.18 3.42
CA THR A 172 1.45 -20.21 3.56
C THR A 172 1.03 -18.82 3.10
N VAL A 173 1.72 -17.80 3.61
CA VAL A 173 1.48 -16.40 3.23
C VAL A 173 2.78 -15.82 2.70
N VAL A 174 2.75 -15.41 1.45
CA VAL A 174 3.90 -14.90 0.72
C VAL A 174 3.65 -13.51 0.16
N SER A 175 4.70 -12.80 -0.21
CA SER A 175 4.57 -11.58 -1.01
C SER A 175 4.35 -11.92 -2.49
N ASN A 176 3.82 -10.97 -3.27
CA ASN A 176 3.62 -11.18 -4.72
C ASN A 176 4.92 -11.52 -5.46
N ARG A 177 6.08 -11.06 -4.97
CA ARG A 177 7.39 -11.41 -5.55
C ARG A 177 7.79 -12.86 -5.27
N GLU A 178 7.48 -13.35 -4.09
CA GLU A 178 7.77 -14.72 -3.66
C GLU A 178 6.78 -15.72 -4.25
N LEU A 179 5.58 -15.27 -4.60
CA LEU A 179 4.57 -16.12 -5.24
C LEU A 179 5.08 -16.78 -6.54
N MET A 180 5.83 -16.03 -7.34
CA MET A 180 6.42 -16.59 -8.56
C MET A 180 7.42 -17.70 -8.24
N ARG A 181 8.26 -17.52 -7.23
CA ARG A 181 9.23 -18.54 -6.79
C ARG A 181 8.53 -19.75 -6.16
N LEU A 182 7.48 -19.51 -5.38
CA LEU A 182 6.67 -20.58 -4.81
C LEU A 182 6.00 -21.40 -5.89
N ASN A 183 5.44 -20.77 -6.92
CA ASN A 183 4.81 -21.47 -8.03
C ASN A 183 5.82 -22.35 -8.81
N GLN A 184 7.03 -21.81 -9.06
CA GLN A 184 8.10 -22.60 -9.67
C GLN A 184 8.47 -23.81 -8.83
N LEU A 185 8.64 -23.62 -7.51
CA LEU A 185 8.96 -24.70 -6.58
C LEU A 185 7.88 -25.78 -6.55
N VAL A 186 6.61 -25.39 -6.53
CA VAL A 186 5.49 -26.34 -6.55
C VAL A 186 5.50 -27.14 -7.86
N GLN A 187 5.70 -26.48 -9.01
CA GLN A 187 5.74 -27.14 -10.30
C GLN A 187 6.95 -28.09 -10.46
N GLU A 188 8.09 -27.79 -9.82
CA GLU A 188 9.26 -28.67 -9.79
C GLU A 188 8.99 -29.96 -9.02
N ILE A 189 8.27 -29.88 -7.89
CA ILE A 189 8.03 -31.00 -6.99
C ILE A 189 6.82 -31.84 -7.44
N ASP A 190 5.72 -31.16 -7.71
CA ASP A 190 4.48 -31.80 -8.14
C ASP A 190 3.72 -30.96 -9.16
N PRO A 191 3.86 -31.25 -10.45
CA PRO A 191 3.14 -30.55 -11.51
C PRO A 191 1.61 -30.68 -11.42
N HIS A 192 1.10 -31.65 -10.66
CA HIS A 192 -0.34 -31.89 -10.47
C HIS A 192 -0.88 -31.30 -9.19
N ALA A 193 -0.05 -30.60 -8.42
CA ALA A 193 -0.48 -29.93 -7.20
C ALA A 193 -1.59 -28.90 -7.48
N PHE A 194 -2.62 -28.90 -6.64
CA PHE A 194 -3.69 -27.92 -6.72
C PHE A 194 -3.41 -26.75 -5.79
N MET A 195 -3.42 -25.53 -6.34
CA MET A 195 -3.14 -24.30 -5.59
C MET A 195 -4.32 -23.36 -5.60
N ILE A 196 -4.70 -22.88 -4.44
CA ILE A 196 -5.66 -21.76 -4.27
C ILE A 196 -4.88 -20.52 -3.86
N ILE A 197 -5.01 -19.45 -4.62
CA ILE A 197 -4.30 -18.19 -4.41
C ILE A 197 -5.31 -17.11 -4.09
N GLY A 198 -5.21 -16.54 -2.89
CA GLY A 198 -6.09 -15.48 -2.40
C GLY A 198 -5.31 -14.25 -1.92
N ASN A 199 -5.81 -13.05 -2.22
CA ASN A 199 -5.22 -11.83 -1.68
C ASN A 199 -5.66 -11.64 -0.23
N VAL A 200 -4.72 -11.27 0.63
CA VAL A 200 -4.96 -10.95 2.04
C VAL A 200 -4.57 -9.49 2.25
N ASN A 201 -5.53 -8.71 2.72
CA ASN A 201 -5.32 -7.28 2.93
C ASN A 201 -4.42 -7.00 4.15
N GLU A 202 -4.50 -7.87 5.17
CA GLU A 202 -3.73 -7.68 6.40
C GLU A 202 -3.37 -9.03 7.02
N VAL A 203 -2.11 -9.16 7.43
CA VAL A 203 -1.61 -10.28 8.24
C VAL A 203 -0.94 -9.70 9.47
N ARG A 204 -1.43 -10.05 10.65
CA ARG A 204 -0.85 -9.63 11.93
C ARG A 204 -0.28 -10.85 12.64
N GLY A 205 0.87 -10.70 13.25
CA GLY A 205 1.55 -11.71 14.05
C GLY A 205 2.97 -11.98 13.58
N LEU A 206 3.71 -12.72 14.41
CA LEU A 206 5.03 -13.22 14.07
C LEU A 206 4.87 -14.47 13.20
N SER A 207 5.75 -14.62 12.22
CA SER A 207 5.82 -15.87 11.46
C SER A 207 6.15 -17.03 12.41
N LEU A 208 5.45 -18.15 12.27
CA LEU A 208 5.66 -19.35 13.09
C LEU A 208 7.08 -19.95 13.00
N ILE A 209 7.93 -19.45 12.08
CA ILE A 209 9.35 -19.83 12.01
C ILE A 209 10.16 -19.25 13.19
N HIS A 210 9.65 -18.26 13.90
CA HIS A 210 10.35 -17.56 14.99
C HIS A 210 9.75 -17.82 16.38
N ILE A 211 8.87 -18.81 16.51
CA ILE A 211 8.35 -19.30 17.79
C ILE A 211 8.99 -20.68 18.11
#